data_73104d50b505cc4720802d8696a62b6e
#
_entry.id   73104d50b505cc4720802d8696a62b6e
#
_cell.length_a   1.000
_cell.length_b   1.000
_cell.length_c   1.000
_cell.angle_alpha   90.00
_cell.angle_beta   90.00
_cell.angle_gamma   90.00
#
_symmetry.space_group_name_H-M   'P 1'
#
loop_
_entity.id
_entity.type
_entity.pdbx_description
1 polymer ?
#
loop_
_entity_poly.entity_id
_entity_poly.type
_entity_poly.pdbx_seq_one_letter_code
_entity_poly.pdbx_strand_id
1 'polypeptide(L)'
;MKWNQGDTVGLIISTIIILMFAFMSKANAMDNDWGKTGHRIIGEIAERQLSEDVKDIVYDILDGESLAVVSTWADEMRSNPSFDKFSHWHYVNLPLDKEYPEVKHTKANVVTIIERCVAILKSPSSDKEMKKFYLKYLVHLVGDLHQPMHTGRYEDYGGSKIYLTFKGRKGSDNKTNLHVLWDTNLIDDFKMSYTEWSNHLQNKYRKEVVKQSNTLEWTFESHWWARDIYKNTPEGSYLSYDYVYKYQPVLEKRLYYAGVRLGNLIQDIFGNIK
;
A
#
# COMPACT_ATOMS: atom_id res chain seq x y z
N MET A 1 63.82 12.35 9.29
CA MET A 1 62.63 11.46 9.29
C MET A 1 62.06 11.49 7.88
N LYS A 2 62.21 10.43 7.08
CA LYS A 2 61.61 10.35 5.76
C LYS A 2 60.23 9.71 5.91
N TRP A 3 59.20 10.48 5.62
CA TRP A 3 57.82 9.96 5.52
C TRP A 3 57.69 9.13 4.24
N ASN A 4 57.21 7.89 4.38
CA ASN A 4 57.08 6.96 3.29
C ASN A 4 55.74 7.21 2.56
N GLN A 5 55.80 7.67 1.29
CA GLN A 5 54.61 7.98 0.49
C GLN A 5 53.67 6.79 0.28
N GLY A 6 54.11 5.55 0.51
CA GLY A 6 53.28 4.34 0.39
C GLY A 6 52.20 4.22 1.44
N ASP A 7 52.44 4.69 2.66
CA ASP A 7 51.49 4.50 3.78
C ASP A 7 50.27 5.47 3.70
N THR A 8 50.47 6.65 3.10
CA THR A 8 49.41 7.63 2.91
C THR A 8 48.43 7.22 1.79
N VAL A 9 48.93 6.58 0.71
CA VAL A 9 48.07 6.09 -0.38
C VAL A 9 47.22 4.91 0.08
N GLY A 10 47.78 3.98 0.87
CA GLY A 10 47.06 2.86 1.44
C GLY A 10 45.92 3.30 2.40
N LEU A 11 46.15 4.33 3.20
CA LEU A 11 45.16 4.84 4.14
C LEU A 11 44.00 5.55 3.41
N ILE A 12 44.29 6.31 2.34
CA ILE A 12 43.26 7.02 1.55
C ILE A 12 42.40 5.99 0.78
N ILE A 13 43.00 4.95 0.20
CA ILE A 13 42.27 3.90 -0.52
C ILE A 13 41.37 3.12 0.43
N SER A 14 41.86 2.77 1.64
CA SER A 14 41.04 2.10 2.67
C SER A 14 39.86 2.95 3.15
N THR A 15 40.08 4.27 3.31
CA THR A 15 39.01 5.19 3.74
C THR A 15 37.95 5.38 2.65
N ILE A 16 38.33 5.43 1.37
CA ILE A 16 37.40 5.52 0.25
C ILE A 16 36.56 4.23 0.10
N ILE A 17 37.19 3.06 0.28
CA ILE A 17 36.48 1.77 0.23
C ILE A 17 35.46 1.65 1.38
N ILE A 18 35.82 2.07 2.60
CA ILE A 18 34.92 2.07 3.75
C ILE A 18 33.76 3.05 3.53
N LEU A 19 34.00 4.23 2.97
CA LEU A 19 32.96 5.19 2.61
C LEU A 19 32.04 4.68 1.49
N MET A 20 32.56 3.98 0.50
CA MET A 20 31.74 3.33 -0.54
C MET A 20 30.87 2.20 0.04
N PHE A 21 31.39 1.39 0.95
CA PHE A 21 30.58 0.37 1.63
C PHE A 21 29.53 0.97 2.57
N ALA A 22 29.79 2.08 3.23
CA ALA A 22 28.80 2.78 4.04
C ALA A 22 27.70 3.44 3.21
N PHE A 23 27.96 3.81 1.93
CA PHE A 23 26.96 4.31 1.00
C PHE A 23 26.13 3.20 0.33
N MET A 24 26.68 1.98 0.19
CA MET A 24 25.94 0.84 -0.38
C MET A 24 24.96 0.19 0.60
N SER A 25 25.03 0.46 1.88
CA SER A 25 24.12 -0.13 2.89
C SER A 25 22.81 0.65 3.10
N LYS A 26 22.55 1.73 2.37
CA LYS A 26 21.28 2.47 2.42
C LYS A 26 20.36 2.27 1.20
N ALA A 27 20.74 1.44 0.26
CA ALA A 27 19.92 1.17 -0.90
C ALA A 27 19.29 -0.21 -0.79
N ASN A 28 18.25 -0.38 0.02
CA ASN A 28 17.21 -1.40 -0.08
C ASN A 28 16.21 -1.24 1.07
N ALA A 29 15.63 -0.04 1.23
CA ALA A 29 14.27 0.03 1.76
C ALA A 29 13.41 -0.46 0.58
N MET A 30 13.07 -1.75 0.56
CA MET A 30 12.06 -2.26 -0.36
C MET A 30 10.77 -1.55 0.01
N ASP A 31 10.20 -0.80 -0.94
CA ASP A 31 8.87 -0.21 -0.81
C ASP A 31 7.89 -1.35 -0.53
N ASN A 32 7.29 -1.35 0.65
CA ASN A 32 6.47 -2.43 1.18
C ASN A 32 4.98 -2.04 1.21
N ASP A 33 4.48 -1.37 0.17
CA ASP A 33 3.08 -0.95 0.12
C ASP A 33 2.48 -1.26 -1.26
N TRP A 34 1.15 -1.23 -1.41
CA TRP A 34 0.57 -1.26 -2.76
C TRP A 34 1.42 -0.36 -3.64
N GLY A 35 2.06 -0.93 -4.66
CA GLY A 35 2.88 -0.15 -5.57
C GLY A 35 2.10 1.04 -6.12
N LYS A 36 2.79 2.06 -6.57
CA LYS A 36 2.17 3.32 -7.05
C LYS A 36 1.02 3.08 -8.03
N THR A 37 1.11 2.02 -8.85
CA THR A 37 0.05 1.65 -9.80
C THR A 37 -1.22 1.22 -9.07
N GLY A 38 -1.12 0.38 -8.03
CA GLY A 38 -2.27 -0.11 -7.26
C GLY A 38 -3.03 1.02 -6.57
N HIS A 39 -2.33 1.91 -5.85
CA HIS A 39 -2.94 3.08 -5.21
C HIS A 39 -3.62 4.01 -6.22
N ARG A 40 -2.99 4.27 -7.38
CA ARG A 40 -3.58 5.11 -8.43
C ARG A 40 -4.83 4.49 -9.05
N ILE A 41 -4.89 3.18 -9.23
CA ILE A 41 -6.10 2.47 -9.68
C ILE A 41 -7.25 2.75 -8.69
N ILE A 42 -6.98 2.59 -7.40
CA ILE A 42 -7.96 2.76 -6.33
C ILE A 42 -8.46 4.22 -6.29
N GLY A 43 -7.55 5.18 -6.30
CA GLY A 43 -7.89 6.61 -6.33
C GLY A 43 -8.72 6.99 -7.55
N GLU A 44 -8.35 6.51 -8.74
CA GLU A 44 -9.06 6.76 -10.00
C GLU A 44 -10.47 6.18 -9.98
N ILE A 45 -10.65 4.93 -9.53
CA ILE A 45 -11.98 4.31 -9.42
C ILE A 45 -12.83 5.07 -8.40
N ALA A 46 -12.25 5.48 -7.26
CA ALA A 46 -12.97 6.23 -6.24
C ALA A 46 -13.46 7.59 -6.75
N GLU A 47 -12.60 8.35 -7.42
CA GLU A 47 -12.95 9.66 -7.96
C GLU A 47 -14.11 9.60 -8.95
N ARG A 48 -14.13 8.55 -9.79
CA ARG A 48 -15.22 8.32 -10.77
C ARG A 48 -16.57 7.99 -10.12
N GLN A 49 -16.63 7.60 -8.83
CA GLN A 49 -17.88 7.34 -8.10
C GLN A 49 -18.49 8.62 -7.51
N LEU A 50 -17.71 9.70 -7.39
CA LEU A 50 -18.16 10.92 -6.73
C LEU A 50 -19.13 11.71 -7.60
N SER A 51 -20.13 12.34 -6.97
CA SER A 51 -20.93 13.39 -7.61
C SER A 51 -20.05 14.61 -7.91
N GLU A 52 -20.47 15.44 -8.88
CA GLU A 52 -19.71 16.63 -9.26
C GLU A 52 -19.49 17.58 -8.07
N ASP A 53 -20.54 17.82 -7.26
CA ASP A 53 -20.43 18.67 -6.06
C ASP A 53 -19.37 18.14 -5.07
N VAL A 54 -19.27 16.82 -4.88
CA VAL A 54 -18.26 16.23 -3.99
C VAL A 54 -16.87 16.27 -4.63
N LYS A 55 -16.76 16.10 -5.94
CA LYS A 55 -15.49 16.27 -6.66
C LYS A 55 -14.94 17.68 -6.47
N ASP A 56 -15.78 18.71 -6.60
CA ASP A 56 -15.38 20.11 -6.43
C ASP A 56 -14.85 20.37 -5.00
N ILE A 57 -15.53 19.82 -3.98
CA ILE A 57 -15.08 19.92 -2.58
C ILE A 57 -13.73 19.23 -2.39
N VAL A 58 -13.60 18.00 -2.89
CA VAL A 58 -12.35 17.20 -2.78
C VAL A 58 -11.21 17.90 -3.51
N TYR A 59 -11.48 18.43 -4.70
CA TYR A 59 -10.52 19.16 -5.52
C TYR A 59 -10.04 20.44 -4.84
N ASP A 60 -10.97 21.20 -4.21
CA ASP A 60 -10.55 22.35 -3.39
C ASP A 60 -9.69 21.96 -2.21
N ILE A 61 -10.07 20.92 -1.44
CA ILE A 61 -9.27 20.43 -0.29
C ILE A 61 -7.87 20.00 -0.71
N LEU A 62 -7.73 19.38 -1.88
CA LEU A 62 -6.47 18.83 -2.39
C LEU A 62 -5.68 19.82 -3.26
N ASP A 63 -6.07 21.10 -3.30
CA ASP A 63 -5.45 22.16 -4.12
C ASP A 63 -5.32 21.78 -5.60
N GLY A 64 -6.33 21.12 -6.14
CA GLY A 64 -6.41 20.74 -7.54
C GLY A 64 -5.77 19.39 -7.89
N GLU A 65 -5.29 18.63 -6.91
CA GLU A 65 -4.77 17.27 -7.16
C GLU A 65 -5.91 16.22 -7.18
N SER A 66 -5.85 15.26 -8.10
CA SER A 66 -6.78 14.14 -8.17
C SER A 66 -6.54 13.11 -7.08
N LEU A 67 -7.56 12.28 -6.77
CA LEU A 67 -7.40 11.16 -5.83
C LEU A 67 -6.33 10.17 -6.30
N ALA A 68 -6.20 9.95 -7.62
CA ALA A 68 -5.16 9.08 -8.17
C ALA A 68 -3.75 9.63 -7.93
N VAL A 69 -3.55 10.96 -7.96
CA VAL A 69 -2.25 11.58 -7.70
C VAL A 69 -1.91 11.51 -6.22
N VAL A 70 -2.82 11.90 -5.34
CA VAL A 70 -2.55 11.94 -3.90
C VAL A 70 -2.50 10.56 -3.23
N SER A 71 -2.97 9.51 -3.91
CA SER A 71 -3.02 8.15 -3.36
C SER A 71 -1.64 7.57 -2.99
N THR A 72 -0.57 8.08 -3.57
CA THR A 72 0.81 7.64 -3.29
C THR A 72 1.54 8.54 -2.29
N TRP A 73 0.92 9.65 -1.88
CA TRP A 73 1.59 10.68 -1.07
C TRP A 73 2.09 10.16 0.29
N ALA A 74 1.31 9.29 0.96
CA ALA A 74 1.68 8.80 2.30
C ALA A 74 3.00 8.00 2.26
N ASP A 75 3.22 7.22 1.21
CA ASP A 75 4.48 6.49 0.99
C ASP A 75 5.63 7.40 0.61
N GLU A 76 5.38 8.40 -0.23
CA GLU A 76 6.41 9.36 -0.63
C GLU A 76 6.95 10.13 0.60
N MET A 77 6.09 10.36 1.61
CA MET A 77 6.48 10.99 2.87
C MET A 77 7.37 10.13 3.75
N ARG A 78 7.47 8.82 3.53
CA ARG A 78 8.39 7.92 4.27
C ARG A 78 9.87 8.30 4.12
N SER A 79 10.21 9.04 3.07
CA SER A 79 11.54 9.62 2.91
C SER A 79 11.83 10.78 3.87
N ASN A 80 10.82 11.33 4.55
CA ASN A 80 10.94 12.42 5.50
C ASN A 80 10.92 11.87 6.95
N PRO A 81 12.02 11.97 7.73
CA PRO A 81 12.08 11.39 9.08
C PRO A 81 10.99 11.90 10.05
N SER A 82 10.40 13.07 9.80
CA SER A 82 9.30 13.57 10.63
C SER A 82 8.02 12.73 10.50
N PHE A 83 7.93 11.89 9.46
CA PHE A 83 6.81 10.98 9.17
C PHE A 83 7.04 9.55 9.67
N ASP A 84 8.22 9.20 10.20
CA ASP A 84 8.52 7.85 10.73
C ASP A 84 7.49 7.39 11.78
N LYS A 85 6.97 8.34 12.56
CA LYS A 85 5.93 8.11 13.57
C LYS A 85 4.61 7.58 12.99
N PHE A 86 4.37 7.71 11.70
CA PHE A 86 3.18 7.27 10.99
C PHE A 86 3.37 5.93 10.25
N SER A 87 4.58 5.37 10.22
CA SER A 87 4.91 4.15 9.48
C SER A 87 4.00 2.94 9.83
N HIS A 88 3.55 2.86 11.08
CA HIS A 88 2.66 1.80 11.55
C HIS A 88 1.16 2.04 11.23
N TRP A 89 0.81 3.14 10.57
CA TRP A 89 -0.55 3.44 10.13
C TRP A 89 -0.97 2.60 8.93
N HIS A 90 -0.03 2.12 8.13
CA HIS A 90 -0.25 1.46 6.84
C HIS A 90 -0.76 0.02 6.95
N TYR A 91 -0.65 -0.62 8.12
CA TYR A 91 -0.96 -2.04 8.27
C TYR A 91 -1.53 -2.38 9.65
N VAL A 92 -2.07 -3.59 9.75
CA VAL A 92 -2.34 -4.25 11.02
C VAL A 92 -1.87 -5.71 10.95
N ASN A 93 -0.84 -6.05 11.71
CA ASN A 93 -0.38 -7.43 11.75
C ASN A 93 -1.28 -8.28 12.64
N LEU A 94 -1.76 -9.39 12.10
CA LEU A 94 -2.66 -10.32 12.79
C LEU A 94 -2.09 -11.75 12.76
N PRO A 95 -2.15 -12.51 13.86
CA PRO A 95 -1.91 -13.95 13.81
C PRO A 95 -2.92 -14.60 12.86
N LEU A 96 -2.47 -15.56 12.04
CA LEU A 96 -3.34 -16.18 11.01
C LEU A 96 -4.52 -16.97 11.59
N ASP A 97 -4.49 -17.32 12.85
CA ASP A 97 -5.54 -18.06 13.59
C ASP A 97 -6.49 -17.15 14.38
N LYS A 98 -6.31 -15.82 14.32
CA LYS A 98 -7.13 -14.84 15.07
C LYS A 98 -7.73 -13.78 14.17
N GLU A 99 -8.85 -13.23 14.62
CA GLU A 99 -9.46 -12.06 13.99
C GLU A 99 -9.08 -10.76 14.72
N TYR A 100 -9.28 -9.62 14.06
CA TYR A 100 -8.89 -8.31 14.58
C TYR A 100 -9.39 -8.01 16.02
N PRO A 101 -10.65 -8.28 16.40
CA PRO A 101 -11.11 -8.00 17.74
C PRO A 101 -10.51 -8.90 18.83
N GLU A 102 -9.92 -10.04 18.44
CA GLU A 102 -9.31 -11.00 19.38
C GLU A 102 -7.87 -10.61 19.74
N VAL A 103 -7.31 -9.60 19.04
CA VAL A 103 -5.93 -9.15 19.23
C VAL A 103 -5.91 -7.82 19.98
N LYS A 104 -5.10 -7.74 21.04
CA LYS A 104 -4.88 -6.47 21.75
C LYS A 104 -3.97 -5.55 20.92
N HIS A 105 -4.53 -4.47 20.41
CA HIS A 105 -3.79 -3.45 19.67
C HIS A 105 -3.26 -2.38 20.63
N THR A 106 -1.95 -2.22 20.73
CA THR A 106 -1.29 -1.25 21.61
C THR A 106 -0.90 0.05 20.90
N LYS A 107 -0.94 0.04 19.57
CA LYS A 107 -0.63 1.20 18.72
C LYS A 107 -1.78 1.43 17.74
N ALA A 108 -1.90 2.67 17.27
CA ALA A 108 -2.75 2.98 16.15
C ALA A 108 -2.31 2.17 14.92
N ASN A 109 -3.25 1.73 14.11
CA ASN A 109 -3.03 0.89 12.93
C ASN A 109 -3.98 1.33 11.80
N VAL A 110 -3.90 0.73 10.64
CA VAL A 110 -4.69 1.11 9.46
C VAL A 110 -6.18 1.22 9.75
N VAL A 111 -6.76 0.31 10.55
CA VAL A 111 -8.20 0.31 10.91
C VAL A 111 -8.56 1.56 11.71
N THR A 112 -7.86 1.77 12.83
CA THR A 112 -8.14 2.91 13.74
C THR A 112 -7.83 4.26 13.09
N ILE A 113 -6.86 4.31 12.17
CA ILE A 113 -6.53 5.56 11.47
C ILE A 113 -7.53 5.89 10.37
N ILE A 114 -8.06 4.92 9.64
CA ILE A 114 -9.17 5.18 8.70
C ILE A 114 -10.37 5.79 9.45
N GLU A 115 -10.76 5.21 10.60
CA GLU A 115 -11.84 5.74 11.43
C GLU A 115 -11.55 7.18 11.91
N ARG A 116 -10.31 7.44 12.32
CA ARG A 116 -9.86 8.79 12.69
C ARG A 116 -9.92 9.75 11.52
N CYS A 117 -9.49 9.35 10.32
CA CYS A 117 -9.60 10.17 9.11
C CYS A 117 -11.06 10.57 8.87
N VAL A 118 -11.98 9.62 8.91
CA VAL A 118 -13.42 9.87 8.74
C VAL A 118 -13.94 10.89 9.78
N ALA A 119 -13.58 10.70 11.05
CA ALA A 119 -14.02 11.59 12.12
C ALA A 119 -13.52 13.04 11.91
N ILE A 120 -12.26 13.21 11.51
CA ILE A 120 -11.67 14.53 11.26
C ILE A 120 -12.25 15.19 10.02
N LEU A 121 -12.44 14.43 8.94
CA LEU A 121 -13.00 14.95 7.69
C LEU A 121 -14.47 15.39 7.86
N LYS A 122 -15.24 14.72 8.71
CA LYS A 122 -16.63 15.10 9.07
C LYS A 122 -16.72 16.26 10.06
N SER A 123 -15.62 16.58 10.76
CA SER A 123 -15.64 17.61 11.79
C SER A 123 -15.71 19.02 11.19
N PRO A 124 -16.68 19.87 11.62
CA PRO A 124 -16.75 21.25 11.19
C PRO A 124 -15.62 22.13 11.77
N SER A 125 -14.92 21.66 12.82
CA SER A 125 -13.82 22.38 13.42
C SER A 125 -12.47 22.11 12.74
N SER A 126 -12.41 21.17 11.80
CA SER A 126 -11.18 20.87 11.04
C SER A 126 -10.96 21.91 9.95
N ASP A 127 -9.81 22.57 9.97
CA ASP A 127 -9.39 23.47 8.90
C ASP A 127 -9.02 22.72 7.62
N LYS A 128 -8.78 23.47 6.53
CA LYS A 128 -8.46 22.90 5.21
C LYS A 128 -7.18 22.06 5.23
N GLU A 129 -6.13 22.53 5.88
CA GLU A 129 -4.84 21.81 5.93
C GLU A 129 -4.98 20.47 6.69
N MET A 130 -5.72 20.47 7.79
CA MET A 130 -6.03 19.25 8.53
C MET A 130 -6.85 18.29 7.66
N LYS A 131 -7.90 18.77 6.98
CA LYS A 131 -8.69 17.97 6.05
C LYS A 131 -7.84 17.41 4.91
N LYS A 132 -6.99 18.22 4.31
CA LYS A 132 -6.06 17.80 3.24
C LYS A 132 -5.14 16.67 3.70
N PHE A 133 -4.50 16.82 4.87
CA PHE A 133 -3.64 15.80 5.44
C PHE A 133 -4.37 14.47 5.65
N TYR A 134 -5.53 14.50 6.30
CA TYR A 134 -6.28 13.29 6.61
C TYR A 134 -7.00 12.71 5.39
N LEU A 135 -7.35 13.49 4.39
CA LEU A 135 -7.90 12.99 3.13
C LEU A 135 -6.84 12.24 2.32
N LYS A 136 -5.61 12.78 2.21
CA LYS A 136 -4.47 12.08 1.58
C LYS A 136 -4.21 10.73 2.26
N TYR A 137 -4.20 10.68 3.60
CA TYR A 137 -4.09 9.41 4.33
C TYR A 137 -5.29 8.49 4.10
N LEU A 138 -6.52 8.98 4.12
CA LEU A 138 -7.71 8.16 3.89
C LEU A 138 -7.64 7.46 2.54
N VAL A 139 -7.31 8.20 1.47
CA VAL A 139 -7.20 7.68 0.10
C VAL A 139 -6.17 6.53 0.04
N HIS A 140 -5.03 6.71 0.67
CA HIS A 140 -3.97 5.71 0.72
C HIS A 140 -4.36 4.49 1.56
N LEU A 141 -4.75 4.70 2.82
CA LEU A 141 -4.97 3.65 3.80
C LEU A 141 -6.16 2.73 3.48
N VAL A 142 -7.19 3.23 2.79
CA VAL A 142 -8.26 2.35 2.28
C VAL A 142 -7.69 1.37 1.25
N GLY A 143 -6.74 1.79 0.44
CA GLY A 143 -5.98 0.89 -0.44
C GLY A 143 -5.23 -0.16 0.36
N ASP A 144 -4.40 0.26 1.31
CA ASP A 144 -3.60 -0.61 2.17
C ASP A 144 -4.45 -1.67 2.89
N LEU A 145 -5.59 -1.28 3.46
CA LEU A 145 -6.47 -2.21 4.16
C LEU A 145 -7.06 -3.28 3.22
N HIS A 146 -7.13 -3.02 1.92
CA HIS A 146 -7.61 -3.99 0.94
C HIS A 146 -6.49 -4.89 0.39
N GLN A 147 -5.22 -4.63 0.69
CA GLN A 147 -4.10 -5.47 0.34
C GLN A 147 -3.90 -6.57 1.41
N PRO A 148 -3.99 -7.87 1.05
CA PRO A 148 -3.98 -8.94 2.04
C PRO A 148 -2.73 -8.98 2.95
N MET A 149 -1.56 -8.65 2.43
CA MET A 149 -0.33 -8.71 3.22
C MET A 149 -0.24 -7.60 4.28
N HIS A 150 -1.02 -6.51 4.15
CA HIS A 150 -1.14 -5.47 5.19
C HIS A 150 -1.92 -5.93 6.43
N THR A 151 -2.55 -7.12 6.35
CA THR A 151 -3.16 -7.83 7.49
C THR A 151 -2.42 -9.15 7.79
N GLY A 152 -1.19 -9.28 7.31
CA GLY A 152 -0.34 -10.47 7.47
C GLY A 152 0.28 -10.61 8.86
N ARG A 153 1.15 -11.61 9.02
CA ARG A 153 1.77 -11.93 10.31
C ARG A 153 2.80 -10.89 10.75
N TYR A 154 2.93 -10.72 12.06
CA TYR A 154 3.95 -9.85 12.65
C TYR A 154 5.38 -10.39 12.45
N GLU A 155 5.57 -11.70 12.56
CA GLU A 155 6.88 -12.37 12.60
C GLU A 155 7.68 -12.18 11.32
N ASP A 156 6.97 -12.05 10.20
CA ASP A 156 7.56 -11.86 8.87
C ASP A 156 7.22 -10.50 8.23
N TYR A 157 6.67 -9.56 9.03
CA TYR A 157 6.28 -8.23 8.59
C TYR A 157 5.33 -8.27 7.37
N GLY A 158 4.24 -9.01 7.49
CA GLY A 158 3.26 -9.13 6.41
C GLY A 158 3.82 -9.81 5.15
N GLY A 159 4.70 -10.79 5.30
CA GLY A 159 5.31 -11.52 4.17
C GLY A 159 6.59 -10.92 3.61
N SER A 160 7.09 -9.80 4.16
CA SER A 160 8.33 -9.16 3.69
C SER A 160 9.58 -10.04 3.89
N LYS A 161 9.52 -11.00 4.82
CA LYS A 161 10.59 -11.99 5.04
C LYS A 161 10.34 -13.32 4.33
N ILE A 162 9.28 -13.48 3.57
CA ILE A 162 9.01 -14.68 2.77
C ILE A 162 9.56 -14.46 1.37
N TYR A 163 10.79 -14.90 1.15
CA TYR A 163 11.47 -14.73 -0.13
C TYR A 163 11.03 -15.78 -1.14
N LEU A 164 10.88 -15.38 -2.40
CA LEU A 164 10.41 -16.22 -3.50
C LEU A 164 10.97 -15.73 -4.85
N THR A 165 10.74 -16.50 -5.89
CA THR A 165 11.07 -16.13 -7.29
C THR A 165 9.77 -15.97 -8.09
N PHE A 166 9.60 -14.84 -8.78
CA PHE A 166 8.43 -14.57 -9.62
C PHE A 166 8.80 -14.43 -11.09
N LYS A 167 8.25 -15.31 -11.95
CA LYS A 167 8.42 -15.32 -13.41
C LYS A 167 9.86 -15.26 -13.93
N GLY A 168 10.84 -15.62 -13.12
CA GLY A 168 12.24 -15.77 -13.53
C GLY A 168 12.57 -17.18 -13.97
N ARG A 169 13.76 -17.41 -14.51
CA ARG A 169 14.31 -18.77 -14.60
C ARG A 169 14.65 -19.25 -13.20
N LYS A 170 14.46 -20.56 -12.93
CA LYS A 170 14.88 -21.16 -11.64
C LYS A 170 16.38 -20.86 -11.42
N GLY A 171 16.70 -20.13 -10.35
CA GLY A 171 18.05 -19.65 -10.08
C GLY A 171 18.42 -18.29 -10.68
N SER A 172 17.48 -17.57 -11.31
CA SER A 172 17.68 -16.18 -11.77
C SER A 172 17.53 -15.16 -10.66
N ASP A 173 17.97 -13.91 -10.92
CA ASP A 173 17.90 -12.78 -9.95
C ASP A 173 16.50 -12.19 -9.77
N ASN A 174 15.43 -12.81 -10.32
CA ASN A 174 14.04 -12.37 -10.13
C ASN A 174 13.52 -12.74 -8.73
N LYS A 175 14.34 -12.47 -7.71
CA LYS A 175 13.96 -12.63 -6.32
C LYS A 175 13.08 -11.48 -5.89
N THR A 176 12.01 -11.80 -5.18
CA THR A 176 11.13 -10.85 -4.52
C THR A 176 10.71 -11.43 -3.17
N ASN A 177 9.83 -10.76 -2.46
CA ASN A 177 9.19 -11.33 -1.29
C ASN A 177 7.67 -11.33 -1.47
N LEU A 178 6.97 -12.04 -0.59
CA LEU A 178 5.53 -12.21 -0.68
C LEU A 178 4.76 -10.87 -0.60
N HIS A 179 5.25 -9.94 0.22
CA HIS A 179 4.67 -8.61 0.36
C HIS A 179 4.76 -7.83 -0.97
N VAL A 180 5.97 -7.64 -1.48
CA VAL A 180 6.22 -6.93 -2.76
C VAL A 180 5.57 -7.63 -3.96
N LEU A 181 5.44 -8.95 -3.93
CA LEU A 181 4.71 -9.68 -4.96
C LEU A 181 3.27 -9.16 -5.07
N TRP A 182 2.59 -9.01 -3.94
CA TRP A 182 1.20 -8.56 -3.89
C TRP A 182 1.07 -7.06 -4.09
N ASP A 183 1.97 -6.26 -3.56
CA ASP A 183 1.95 -4.81 -3.71
C ASP A 183 2.20 -4.36 -5.15
N THR A 184 3.16 -4.98 -5.82
CA THR A 184 3.72 -4.42 -7.04
C THR A 184 3.78 -5.44 -8.18
N ASN A 185 4.43 -6.59 -7.95
CA ASN A 185 4.81 -7.45 -9.06
C ASN A 185 3.61 -8.03 -9.82
N LEU A 186 2.54 -8.42 -9.10
CA LEU A 186 1.33 -8.97 -9.73
C LEU A 186 0.61 -7.92 -10.58
N ILE A 187 0.57 -6.66 -10.15
CA ILE A 187 -0.08 -5.56 -10.89
C ILE A 187 0.76 -5.19 -12.11
N ASP A 188 2.05 -4.97 -11.92
CA ASP A 188 2.96 -4.52 -12.97
C ASP A 188 3.21 -5.60 -14.04
N ASP A 189 2.98 -6.86 -13.72
CA ASP A 189 3.09 -7.98 -14.67
C ASP A 189 2.15 -7.83 -15.87
N PHE A 190 0.99 -7.21 -15.69
CA PHE A 190 0.02 -6.96 -16.76
C PHE A 190 0.44 -5.83 -17.71
N LYS A 191 1.43 -5.01 -17.34
CA LYS A 191 1.93 -3.89 -18.16
C LYS A 191 0.85 -2.87 -18.56
N MET A 192 -0.24 -2.79 -17.80
CA MET A 192 -1.28 -1.78 -17.99
C MET A 192 -0.99 -0.54 -17.15
N SER A 193 -1.29 0.64 -17.69
CA SER A 193 -1.35 1.88 -16.91
C SER A 193 -2.48 1.82 -15.87
N TYR A 194 -2.43 2.67 -14.84
CA TYR A 194 -3.50 2.72 -13.84
C TYR A 194 -4.87 3.09 -14.46
N THR A 195 -4.89 3.87 -15.53
CA THR A 195 -6.13 4.22 -16.24
C THR A 195 -6.68 3.05 -17.04
N GLU A 196 -5.82 2.26 -17.71
CA GLU A 196 -6.24 1.03 -18.39
C GLU A 196 -6.79 0.01 -17.39
N TRP A 197 -6.09 -0.17 -16.25
CA TRP A 197 -6.57 -1.00 -15.15
C TRP A 197 -7.94 -0.56 -14.64
N SER A 198 -8.12 0.73 -14.35
CA SER A 198 -9.38 1.28 -13.84
C SER A 198 -10.52 1.04 -14.83
N ASN A 199 -10.29 1.27 -16.12
CA ASN A 199 -11.26 1.00 -17.19
C ASN A 199 -11.60 -0.49 -17.26
N HIS A 200 -10.59 -1.35 -17.22
CA HIS A 200 -10.77 -2.81 -17.24
C HIS A 200 -11.63 -3.28 -16.07
N LEU A 201 -11.29 -2.89 -14.85
CA LEU A 201 -11.98 -3.31 -13.64
C LEU A 201 -13.43 -2.82 -13.60
N GLN A 202 -13.67 -1.54 -13.92
CA GLN A 202 -15.03 -0.98 -13.95
C GLN A 202 -15.91 -1.65 -15.01
N ASN A 203 -15.37 -1.98 -16.19
CA ASN A 203 -16.10 -2.70 -17.21
C ASN A 203 -16.39 -4.15 -16.80
N LYS A 204 -15.39 -4.85 -16.27
CA LYS A 204 -15.49 -6.27 -15.87
C LYS A 204 -16.50 -6.45 -14.74
N TYR A 205 -16.44 -5.58 -13.73
CA TYR A 205 -17.26 -5.68 -12.51
C TYR A 205 -18.47 -4.75 -12.47
N ARG A 206 -18.85 -4.11 -13.59
CA ARG A 206 -19.93 -3.12 -13.68
C ARG A 206 -21.30 -3.58 -13.13
N LYS A 207 -21.53 -4.89 -13.05
CA LYS A 207 -22.79 -5.48 -12.52
C LYS A 207 -22.61 -6.00 -11.09
N GLU A 208 -21.42 -5.95 -10.55
CA GLU A 208 -21.15 -6.45 -9.22
C GLU A 208 -21.57 -5.39 -8.18
N VAL A 209 -22.43 -5.79 -7.25
CA VAL A 209 -22.82 -4.92 -6.14
C VAL A 209 -21.78 -5.06 -5.05
N VAL A 210 -20.95 -4.03 -4.89
CA VAL A 210 -19.99 -3.96 -3.79
C VAL A 210 -20.77 -3.63 -2.52
N LYS A 211 -20.82 -4.57 -1.58
CA LYS A 211 -21.51 -4.37 -0.30
C LYS A 211 -20.86 -3.20 0.45
N GLN A 212 -21.68 -2.21 0.82
CA GLN A 212 -21.26 -1.18 1.77
C GLN A 212 -21.02 -1.86 3.13
N SER A 213 -19.80 -1.74 3.63
CA SER A 213 -19.35 -2.38 4.85
C SER A 213 -18.39 -1.46 5.60
N ASN A 214 -17.99 -1.83 6.80
CA ASN A 214 -17.10 -1.03 7.64
C ASN A 214 -15.65 -1.52 7.58
N THR A 215 -14.75 -0.78 8.18
CA THR A 215 -13.31 -1.08 8.23
C THR A 215 -13.01 -2.46 8.82
N LEU A 216 -13.81 -2.92 9.77
CA LEU A 216 -13.63 -4.22 10.41
C LEU A 216 -13.95 -5.36 9.43
N GLU A 217 -15.05 -5.26 8.67
CA GLU A 217 -15.38 -6.24 7.62
C GLU A 217 -14.33 -6.26 6.51
N TRP A 218 -13.80 -5.10 6.12
CA TRP A 218 -12.70 -5.03 5.14
C TRP A 218 -11.42 -5.71 5.64
N THR A 219 -11.15 -5.56 6.95
CA THR A 219 -10.03 -6.24 7.61
C THR A 219 -10.20 -7.76 7.57
N PHE A 220 -11.41 -8.26 7.89
CA PHE A 220 -11.71 -9.70 7.83
C PHE A 220 -11.52 -10.27 6.42
N GLU A 221 -12.00 -9.57 5.40
CA GLU A 221 -11.82 -9.98 4.00
C GLU A 221 -10.32 -10.06 3.62
N SER A 222 -9.53 -9.03 3.97
CA SER A 222 -8.11 -9.00 3.64
C SER A 222 -7.35 -10.09 4.40
N HIS A 223 -7.66 -10.27 5.69
CA HIS A 223 -7.01 -11.28 6.52
C HIS A 223 -7.37 -12.71 6.10
N TRP A 224 -8.60 -12.94 5.65
CA TRP A 224 -9.01 -14.22 5.07
C TRP A 224 -8.15 -14.57 3.84
N TRP A 225 -7.95 -13.60 2.94
CA TRP A 225 -7.07 -13.79 1.79
C TRP A 225 -5.61 -13.94 2.20
N ALA A 226 -5.14 -13.22 3.21
CA ALA A 226 -3.79 -13.43 3.73
C ALA A 226 -3.56 -14.88 4.15
N ARG A 227 -4.48 -15.50 4.88
CA ARG A 227 -4.42 -16.93 5.27
C ARG A 227 -4.27 -17.86 4.07
N ASP A 228 -5.09 -17.68 3.04
CA ASP A 228 -5.01 -18.51 1.82
C ASP A 228 -3.69 -18.31 1.08
N ILE A 229 -3.23 -17.05 0.97
CA ILE A 229 -1.96 -16.71 0.33
C ILE A 229 -0.78 -17.33 1.06
N TYR A 230 -0.69 -17.18 2.38
CA TYR A 230 0.38 -17.80 3.18
C TYR A 230 0.41 -19.31 3.05
N LYS A 231 -0.76 -19.95 3.08
CA LYS A 231 -0.89 -21.40 2.92
C LYS A 231 -0.36 -21.90 1.56
N ASN A 232 -0.54 -21.12 0.51
CA ASN A 232 -0.23 -21.51 -0.86
C ASN A 232 1.10 -20.92 -1.37
N THR A 233 1.83 -20.14 -0.55
CA THR A 233 3.05 -19.45 -0.97
C THR A 233 4.13 -19.57 0.12
N PRO A 234 4.66 -20.78 0.36
CA PRO A 234 5.75 -20.97 1.31
C PRO A 234 7.04 -20.31 0.81
N GLU A 235 7.96 -20.01 1.76
CA GLU A 235 9.29 -19.49 1.44
C GLU A 235 10.01 -20.36 0.41
N GLY A 236 10.76 -19.72 -0.49
CA GLY A 236 11.48 -20.40 -1.57
C GLY A 236 10.61 -20.81 -2.77
N SER A 237 9.32 -20.48 -2.77
CA SER A 237 8.42 -20.78 -3.88
C SER A 237 8.93 -20.18 -5.20
N TYR A 238 8.75 -20.94 -6.28
CA TYR A 238 8.86 -20.45 -7.64
C TYR A 238 7.44 -20.24 -8.21
N LEU A 239 7.07 -19.00 -8.46
CA LEU A 239 5.74 -18.60 -8.90
C LEU A 239 5.76 -18.13 -10.35
N SER A 240 4.76 -18.56 -11.12
CA SER A 240 4.65 -18.24 -12.55
C SER A 240 3.18 -18.01 -12.96
N TYR A 241 2.83 -18.35 -14.19
CA TYR A 241 1.53 -18.08 -14.79
C TYR A 241 0.37 -18.73 -14.04
N ASP A 242 0.55 -19.93 -13.50
CA ASP A 242 -0.44 -20.64 -12.69
C ASP A 242 -0.81 -19.89 -11.40
N TYR A 243 0.17 -19.28 -10.75
CA TYR A 243 -0.08 -18.41 -9.59
C TYR A 243 -0.87 -17.16 -9.98
N VAL A 244 -0.46 -16.50 -11.06
CA VAL A 244 -1.18 -15.33 -11.59
C VAL A 244 -2.60 -15.72 -11.94
N TYR A 245 -2.80 -16.81 -12.69
CA TYR A 245 -4.12 -17.30 -13.05
C TYR A 245 -5.02 -17.56 -11.83
N LYS A 246 -4.48 -18.16 -10.77
CA LYS A 246 -5.21 -18.42 -9.52
C LYS A 246 -5.62 -17.14 -8.81
N TYR A 247 -4.69 -16.18 -8.68
CA TYR A 247 -4.87 -15.01 -7.82
C TYR A 247 -5.27 -13.72 -8.53
N GLN A 248 -5.22 -13.66 -9.86
CA GLN A 248 -5.70 -12.51 -10.62
C GLN A 248 -7.13 -12.08 -10.25
N PRO A 249 -8.13 -12.98 -10.16
CA PRO A 249 -9.49 -12.57 -9.79
C PRO A 249 -9.57 -11.98 -8.37
N VAL A 250 -8.69 -12.42 -7.46
CA VAL A 250 -8.61 -11.89 -6.10
C VAL A 250 -8.01 -10.48 -6.14
N LEU A 251 -6.86 -10.32 -6.77
CA LEU A 251 -6.18 -9.03 -6.95
C LEU A 251 -7.12 -7.98 -7.55
N GLU A 252 -7.77 -8.33 -8.66
CA GLU A 252 -8.71 -7.44 -9.35
C GLU A 252 -9.88 -7.02 -8.45
N LYS A 253 -10.48 -7.96 -7.71
CA LYS A 253 -11.58 -7.64 -6.80
C LYS A 253 -11.12 -6.78 -5.62
N ARG A 254 -9.94 -7.05 -5.07
CA ARG A 254 -9.41 -6.22 -3.97
C ARG A 254 -9.18 -4.77 -4.42
N LEU A 255 -8.60 -4.55 -5.61
CA LEU A 255 -8.43 -3.22 -6.20
C LEU A 255 -9.77 -2.54 -6.49
N TYR A 256 -10.70 -3.26 -7.12
CA TYR A 256 -12.01 -2.72 -7.47
C TYR A 256 -12.84 -2.35 -6.23
N TYR A 257 -12.90 -3.24 -5.24
CA TYR A 257 -13.66 -3.01 -4.00
C TYR A 257 -13.07 -1.86 -3.19
N ALA A 258 -11.75 -1.76 -3.12
CA ALA A 258 -11.08 -0.64 -2.47
C ALA A 258 -11.51 0.69 -3.10
N GLY A 259 -11.47 0.80 -4.44
CA GLY A 259 -11.86 2.01 -5.14
C GLY A 259 -13.33 2.37 -4.95
N VAL A 260 -14.25 1.40 -5.08
CA VAL A 260 -15.68 1.64 -4.89
C VAL A 260 -15.99 2.03 -3.43
N ARG A 261 -15.42 1.34 -2.46
CA ARG A 261 -15.62 1.63 -1.03
C ARG A 261 -15.04 2.97 -0.62
N LEU A 262 -13.88 3.33 -1.15
CA LEU A 262 -13.28 4.65 -0.94
C LEU A 262 -14.18 5.76 -1.52
N GLY A 263 -14.65 5.60 -2.74
CA GLY A 263 -15.55 6.55 -3.37
C GLY A 263 -16.85 6.74 -2.57
N ASN A 264 -17.49 5.65 -2.16
CA ASN A 264 -18.68 5.69 -1.31
C ASN A 264 -18.41 6.37 0.04
N LEU A 265 -17.25 6.09 0.65
CA LEU A 265 -16.88 6.69 1.93
C LEU A 265 -16.66 8.20 1.80
N ILE A 266 -15.98 8.66 0.74
CA ILE A 266 -15.78 10.10 0.46
C ILE A 266 -17.12 10.77 0.15
N GLN A 267 -17.98 10.12 -0.63
CA GLN A 267 -19.34 10.61 -0.93
C GLN A 267 -20.17 10.78 0.35
N ASP A 268 -20.07 9.83 1.31
CA ASP A 268 -20.73 9.89 2.62
C ASP A 268 -20.19 11.03 3.51
N ILE A 269 -18.89 11.31 3.42
CA ILE A 269 -18.23 12.34 4.22
C ILE A 269 -18.66 13.73 3.75
N PHE A 270 -18.69 13.97 2.44
CA PHE A 270 -18.84 15.30 1.86
C PHE A 270 -20.18 15.55 1.19
N GLY A 271 -20.93 14.51 0.79
CA GLY A 271 -22.19 14.65 0.06
C GLY A 271 -23.36 15.23 0.87
N ASN A 272 -23.24 15.31 2.19
CA ASN A 272 -24.25 15.89 3.08
C ASN A 272 -23.87 17.29 3.61
N ILE A 273 -22.79 17.86 3.12
CA ILE A 273 -22.38 19.23 3.46
C ILE A 273 -23.21 20.21 2.59
N LYS A 274 -24.25 20.77 3.18
CA LYS A 274 -25.06 21.85 2.58
C LYS A 274 -24.54 23.19 3.03
#